data_301bd38ad72e97940478940fde2590b9
#
_entry.id   301bd38ad72e97940478940fde2590b9
#
_cell.length_a   1.000
_cell.length_b   1.000
_cell.length_c   1.000
_cell.angle_alpha   90.00
_cell.angle_beta   90.00
_cell.angle_gamma   90.00
#
_symmetry.space_group_name_H-M   'P 1'
#
loop_
_entity.id
_entity.type
_entity.pdbx_description
1 polymer ?
#
loop_
_entity_poly.entity_id
_entity_poly.type
_entity_poly.pdbx_seq_one_letter_code
_entity_poly.pdbx_strand_id
1 'polypeptide(L)'
;MKIGQYILSLDQGTTSSRAVLFDALGGIAGMGQREFTQIYPQPGYVEHDAVEILQTQLYAMRQAVHEAEITAEDIAAISITNQRETTVAWDSETGIPICNAIVWQCRRTAPECERLKAEGLEEYIHKTTGLIIDPYFSGTKMKWILDNVPKAKVLAKEHRLRFGTIDTWLIYSLTEGESYVTDVTNASRTMLFDIQKLDWDEKMLNVFGIPRDALPKVVDSSGVVGMCLSLIHI
;
A
#
# COMPACT_ATOMS: atom_id res chain seq x y z
N MET A 1 20.68 20.91 14.99
CA MET A 1 20.43 19.55 14.50
C MET A 1 21.44 19.28 13.38
N LYS A 2 22.21 18.19 13.44
CA LYS A 2 22.93 17.70 12.27
C LYS A 2 21.89 17.32 11.23
N ILE A 3 22.02 17.83 10.01
CA ILE A 3 21.23 17.36 8.87
C ILE A 3 21.72 15.93 8.60
N GLY A 4 20.83 14.96 8.59
CA GLY A 4 21.17 13.58 8.26
C GLY A 4 21.84 13.52 6.89
N GLN A 5 22.79 12.60 6.73
CA GLN A 5 23.63 12.50 5.53
C GLN A 5 23.15 11.39 4.59
N TYR A 6 22.19 10.57 5.02
CA TYR A 6 21.73 9.38 4.30
C TYR A 6 20.24 9.42 3.98
N ILE A 7 19.88 8.78 2.88
CA ILE A 7 18.48 8.49 2.53
C ILE A 7 18.28 6.98 2.60
N LEU A 8 17.29 6.54 3.38
CA LEU A 8 16.90 5.15 3.48
C LEU A 8 15.75 4.87 2.51
N SER A 9 16.01 4.12 1.44
CA SER A 9 15.03 3.76 0.42
C SER A 9 14.46 2.37 0.70
N LEU A 10 13.15 2.29 0.92
CA LEU A 10 12.42 1.05 1.12
C LEU A 10 11.88 0.56 -0.23
N ASP A 11 12.24 -0.67 -0.60
CA ASP A 11 11.76 -1.37 -1.80
C ASP A 11 10.98 -2.61 -1.36
N GLN A 12 9.67 -2.44 -1.20
CA GLN A 12 8.78 -3.53 -0.82
C GLN A 12 8.30 -4.27 -2.07
N GLY A 13 9.02 -5.33 -2.44
CA GLY A 13 8.73 -6.16 -3.61
C GLY A 13 7.65 -7.21 -3.36
N THR A 14 7.37 -8.03 -4.38
CA THR A 14 6.34 -9.09 -4.28
C THR A 14 6.79 -10.26 -3.41
N THR A 15 8.08 -10.55 -3.35
CA THR A 15 8.62 -11.73 -2.65
C THR A 15 9.52 -11.40 -1.47
N SER A 16 9.98 -10.15 -1.38
CA SER A 16 10.90 -9.70 -0.33
C SER A 16 10.75 -8.21 -0.07
N SER A 17 11.07 -7.81 1.16
CA SER A 17 11.27 -6.42 1.56
C SER A 17 12.76 -6.11 1.55
N ARG A 18 13.10 -4.96 0.96
CA ARG A 18 14.49 -4.48 0.86
C ARG A 18 14.59 -3.06 1.42
N ALA A 19 15.72 -2.72 1.99
CA ALA A 19 16.09 -1.36 2.34
C ALA A 19 17.51 -1.08 1.82
N VAL A 20 17.68 0.07 1.17
CA VAL A 20 18.98 0.51 0.66
C VAL A 20 19.28 1.90 1.23
N LEU A 21 20.43 2.03 1.85
CA LEU A 21 20.90 3.29 2.40
C LEU A 21 21.83 3.96 1.40
N PHE A 22 21.47 5.16 0.95
CA PHE A 22 22.27 5.96 0.03
C PHE A 22 22.95 7.11 0.77
N ASP A 23 24.22 7.34 0.45
CA ASP A 23 24.96 8.53 0.89
C ASP A 23 24.62 9.78 0.05
N ALA A 24 25.19 10.93 0.41
CA ALA A 24 24.97 12.20 -0.29
C ALA A 24 25.47 12.23 -1.74
N LEU A 25 26.33 11.29 -2.14
CA LEU A 25 26.86 11.16 -3.50
C LEU A 25 26.10 10.11 -4.33
N GLY A 26 25.09 9.46 -3.74
CA GLY A 26 24.31 8.38 -4.36
C GLY A 26 25.00 7.02 -4.29
N GLY A 27 26.06 6.89 -3.51
CA GLY A 27 26.70 5.62 -3.20
C GLY A 27 25.84 4.79 -2.24
N ILE A 28 25.87 3.45 -2.37
CA ILE A 28 25.21 2.55 -1.43
C ILE A 28 26.12 2.37 -0.22
N ALA A 29 25.65 2.81 0.95
CA ALA A 29 26.35 2.70 2.22
C ALA A 29 25.99 1.41 2.98
N GLY A 30 24.78 0.90 2.79
CA GLY A 30 24.33 -0.34 3.40
C GLY A 30 23.04 -0.85 2.76
N MET A 31 22.76 -2.16 2.89
CA MET A 31 21.56 -2.79 2.33
C MET A 31 21.08 -3.91 3.24
N GLY A 32 19.76 -4.04 3.35
CA GLY A 32 19.14 -5.17 4.00
C GLY A 32 18.02 -5.75 3.14
N GLN A 33 17.81 -7.07 3.23
CA GLN A 33 16.75 -7.75 2.52
C GLN A 33 16.23 -8.94 3.31
N ARG A 34 14.90 -9.15 3.26
CA ARG A 34 14.23 -10.31 3.86
C ARG A 34 13.09 -10.78 3.00
N GLU A 35 13.05 -12.08 2.69
CA GLU A 35 11.89 -12.71 2.07
C GLU A 35 10.75 -12.86 3.07
N PHE A 36 9.51 -12.96 2.58
CA PHE A 36 8.30 -13.23 3.36
C PHE A 36 7.43 -14.29 2.69
N THR A 37 6.50 -14.84 3.47
CA THR A 37 5.67 -15.97 3.08
C THR A 37 4.70 -15.62 1.97
N GLN A 38 4.68 -16.44 0.92
CA GLN A 38 3.67 -16.41 -0.14
C GLN A 38 2.53 -17.36 0.22
N ILE A 39 1.31 -16.87 0.31
CA ILE A 39 0.14 -17.63 0.76
C ILE A 39 -0.77 -17.91 -0.42
N TYR A 40 -1.08 -19.20 -0.66
CA TYR A 40 -1.93 -19.67 -1.75
C TYR A 40 -3.13 -20.46 -1.19
N PRO A 41 -4.21 -19.82 -0.69
CA PRO A 41 -5.31 -20.52 -0.01
C PRO A 41 -6.05 -21.51 -0.90
N GLN A 42 -6.16 -21.21 -2.20
CA GLN A 42 -6.76 -22.06 -3.22
C GLN A 42 -6.31 -21.63 -4.62
N PRO A 43 -6.55 -22.44 -5.67
CA PRO A 43 -6.15 -22.09 -7.04
C PRO A 43 -6.63 -20.69 -7.46
N GLY A 44 -5.69 -19.87 -7.97
CA GLY A 44 -5.93 -18.50 -8.40
C GLY A 44 -5.98 -17.45 -7.27
N TYR A 45 -5.82 -17.85 -6.00
CA TYR A 45 -5.73 -16.93 -4.88
C TYR A 45 -4.26 -16.73 -4.48
N VAL A 46 -3.88 -15.47 -4.28
CA VAL A 46 -2.54 -15.10 -3.81
C VAL A 46 -2.70 -14.05 -2.72
N GLU A 47 -2.10 -14.31 -1.57
CA GLU A 47 -2.19 -13.46 -0.39
C GLU A 47 -0.82 -13.28 0.27
N HIS A 48 -0.69 -12.17 1.00
CA HIS A 48 0.44 -11.93 1.91
C HIS A 48 -0.09 -11.54 3.30
N ASP A 49 0.66 -11.89 4.34
CA ASP A 49 0.43 -11.33 5.66
C ASP A 49 1.00 -9.90 5.72
N ALA A 50 0.12 -8.89 5.88
CA ALA A 50 0.53 -7.49 5.93
C ALA A 50 1.39 -7.17 7.16
N VAL A 51 1.25 -7.93 8.25
CA VAL A 51 2.09 -7.78 9.45
C VAL A 51 3.49 -8.34 9.16
N GLU A 52 3.60 -9.49 8.48
CA GLU A 52 4.90 -10.06 8.07
C GLU A 52 5.62 -9.12 7.09
N ILE A 53 4.90 -8.49 6.14
CA ILE A 53 5.47 -7.46 5.26
C ILE A 53 6.09 -6.32 6.07
N LEU A 54 5.38 -5.76 7.06
CA LEU A 54 5.90 -4.71 7.92
C LEU A 54 7.13 -5.19 8.72
N GLN A 55 7.06 -6.37 9.32
CA GLN A 55 8.17 -6.93 10.11
C GLN A 55 9.42 -7.16 9.28
N THR A 56 9.28 -7.70 8.07
CA THR A 56 10.41 -7.92 7.15
C THR A 56 10.98 -6.62 6.62
N GLN A 57 10.14 -5.59 6.42
CA GLN A 57 10.60 -4.26 6.04
C GLN A 57 11.42 -3.61 7.16
N LEU A 58 10.94 -3.67 8.41
CA LEU A 58 11.67 -3.18 9.59
C LEU A 58 12.98 -3.94 9.79
N TYR A 59 12.98 -5.25 9.56
CA TYR A 59 14.22 -6.04 9.60
C TYR A 59 15.23 -5.56 8.55
N ALA A 60 14.80 -5.36 7.30
CA ALA A 60 15.66 -4.89 6.22
C ALA A 60 16.23 -3.48 6.53
N MET A 61 15.42 -2.58 7.11
CA MET A 61 15.87 -1.25 7.55
C MET A 61 16.99 -1.36 8.59
N ARG A 62 16.78 -2.16 9.64
CA ARG A 62 17.79 -2.39 10.70
C ARG A 62 19.09 -2.95 10.13
N GLN A 63 18.98 -3.91 9.22
CA GLN A 63 20.14 -4.52 8.57
C GLN A 63 20.95 -3.48 7.77
N ALA A 64 20.29 -2.63 6.97
CA ALA A 64 20.94 -1.59 6.18
C ALA A 64 21.66 -0.56 7.06
N VAL A 65 21.03 -0.13 8.16
CA VAL A 65 21.62 0.81 9.13
C VAL A 65 22.81 0.19 9.85
N HIS A 66 22.69 -1.08 10.26
CA HIS A 66 23.79 -1.80 10.92
C HIS A 66 25.00 -2.01 9.99
N GLU A 67 24.76 -2.38 8.72
CA GLU A 67 25.82 -2.59 7.74
C GLU A 67 26.61 -1.30 7.46
N ALA A 68 25.94 -0.15 7.49
CA ALA A 68 26.57 1.15 7.31
C ALA A 68 27.23 1.72 8.58
N GLU A 69 27.11 1.02 9.72
CA GLU A 69 27.64 1.47 11.03
C GLU A 69 27.18 2.89 11.44
N ILE A 70 25.93 3.25 11.10
CA ILE A 70 25.32 4.55 11.42
C ILE A 70 24.19 4.42 12.45
N THR A 71 23.62 5.55 12.84
CA THR A 71 22.44 5.62 13.72
C THR A 71 21.25 6.22 12.98
N ALA A 72 20.06 6.11 13.56
CA ALA A 72 18.84 6.71 13.00
C ALA A 72 18.95 8.24 12.82
N GLU A 73 19.75 8.92 13.64
CA GLU A 73 19.98 10.37 13.59
C GLU A 73 20.72 10.82 12.32
N ASP A 74 21.43 9.90 11.67
CA ASP A 74 22.16 10.15 10.44
C ASP A 74 21.28 10.06 9.19
N ILE A 75 20.02 9.57 9.33
CA ILE A 75 19.05 9.44 8.24
C ILE A 75 18.25 10.73 8.08
N ALA A 76 18.39 11.36 6.91
CA ALA A 76 17.68 12.59 6.56
C ALA A 76 16.22 12.36 6.14
N ALA A 77 15.98 11.25 5.43
CA ALA A 77 14.66 10.90 4.91
C ALA A 77 14.53 9.40 4.64
N ILE A 78 13.27 8.94 4.66
CA ILE A 78 12.87 7.61 4.18
C ILE A 78 12.06 7.80 2.91
N SER A 79 12.37 7.04 1.86
CA SER A 79 11.55 6.93 0.66
C SER A 79 10.98 5.52 0.53
N ILE A 80 9.81 5.39 -0.11
CA ILE A 80 9.11 4.10 -0.23
C ILE A 80 8.79 3.86 -1.71
N THR A 81 9.15 2.68 -2.20
CA THR A 81 8.59 2.07 -3.41
C THR A 81 8.05 0.69 -3.06
N ASN A 82 7.05 0.20 -3.81
CA ASN A 82 6.30 -0.98 -3.39
C ASN A 82 5.77 -1.79 -4.57
N GLN A 83 5.42 -3.06 -4.31
CA GLN A 83 4.53 -3.80 -5.18
C GLN A 83 3.18 -3.06 -5.23
N ARG A 84 2.82 -2.53 -6.40
CA ARG A 84 1.56 -1.80 -6.55
C ARG A 84 0.36 -2.76 -6.56
N GLU A 85 -0.85 -2.22 -6.51
CA GLU A 85 -2.14 -2.90 -6.61
C GLU A 85 -2.45 -3.91 -5.48
N THR A 86 -1.47 -4.41 -4.76
CA THR A 86 -1.70 -5.27 -3.60
C THR A 86 -2.47 -4.50 -2.53
N THR A 87 -3.60 -5.07 -2.09
CA THR A 87 -4.58 -4.37 -1.27
C THR A 87 -4.54 -4.86 0.17
N VAL A 88 -4.38 -3.94 1.10
CA VAL A 88 -4.48 -4.16 2.56
C VAL A 88 -5.75 -3.52 3.08
N ALA A 89 -6.38 -4.16 4.08
CA ALA A 89 -7.53 -3.62 4.81
C ALA A 89 -7.29 -3.75 6.31
N TRP A 90 -7.50 -2.67 7.08
CA TRP A 90 -7.29 -2.68 8.53
C TRP A 90 -8.30 -1.80 9.27
N ASP A 91 -8.32 -1.97 10.58
CA ASP A 91 -9.10 -1.18 11.53
C ASP A 91 -8.27 0.02 11.99
N SER A 92 -8.74 1.24 11.75
CA SER A 92 -8.00 2.47 12.11
C SER A 92 -7.81 2.68 13.61
N GLU A 93 -8.66 2.08 14.45
CA GLU A 93 -8.54 2.21 15.90
C GLU A 93 -7.42 1.33 16.46
N THR A 94 -7.25 0.14 15.88
CA THR A 94 -6.27 -0.84 16.39
C THR A 94 -5.00 -0.94 15.56
N GLY A 95 -5.01 -0.42 14.32
CA GLY A 95 -3.94 -0.61 13.35
C GLY A 95 -3.79 -2.07 12.85
N ILE A 96 -4.75 -2.95 13.16
CA ILE A 96 -4.64 -4.39 12.87
C ILE A 96 -5.32 -4.73 11.54
N PRO A 97 -4.62 -5.40 10.60
CA PRO A 97 -5.23 -5.92 9.38
C PRO A 97 -6.40 -6.87 9.70
N ILE A 98 -7.48 -6.80 8.91
CA ILE A 98 -8.68 -7.62 9.12
C ILE A 98 -8.70 -8.90 8.30
N CYS A 99 -7.79 -9.01 7.35
CA CYS A 99 -7.51 -10.19 6.53
C CYS A 99 -6.12 -10.07 5.92
N ASN A 100 -5.63 -11.14 5.30
CA ASN A 100 -4.42 -11.08 4.50
C ASN A 100 -4.55 -10.07 3.35
N ALA A 101 -3.44 -9.43 2.97
CA ALA A 101 -3.37 -8.58 1.80
C ALA A 101 -3.66 -9.40 0.54
N ILE A 102 -4.54 -8.90 -0.34
CA ILE A 102 -4.83 -9.55 -1.62
C ILE A 102 -3.83 -9.03 -2.66
N VAL A 103 -2.99 -9.96 -3.15
CA VAL A 103 -1.86 -9.63 -4.03
C VAL A 103 -2.34 -9.28 -5.44
N TRP A 104 -1.60 -8.45 -6.15
CA TRP A 104 -1.87 -8.04 -7.54
C TRP A 104 -2.06 -9.22 -8.51
N GLN A 105 -1.39 -10.35 -8.27
CA GLN A 105 -1.49 -11.58 -9.06
C GLN A 105 -2.80 -12.35 -8.84
N CYS A 106 -3.55 -12.03 -7.78
CA CYS A 106 -4.74 -12.78 -7.37
C CYS A 106 -5.89 -12.62 -8.36
N ARG A 107 -6.48 -13.75 -8.79
CA ARG A 107 -7.55 -13.80 -9.79
C ARG A 107 -8.95 -13.93 -9.19
N ARG A 108 -9.10 -13.90 -7.84
CA ARG A 108 -10.40 -14.12 -7.14
C ARG A 108 -11.51 -13.16 -7.57
N THR A 109 -11.13 -11.98 -8.08
CA THR A 109 -12.09 -10.93 -8.48
C THR A 109 -12.42 -10.96 -9.98
N ALA A 110 -12.00 -11.98 -10.71
CA ALA A 110 -12.35 -12.12 -12.13
C ALA A 110 -13.87 -12.08 -12.40
N PRO A 111 -14.76 -12.72 -11.59
CA PRO A 111 -16.19 -12.61 -11.78
C PRO A 111 -16.72 -11.18 -11.65
N GLU A 112 -16.15 -10.37 -10.78
CA GLU A 112 -16.51 -8.96 -10.64
C GLU A 112 -16.11 -8.16 -11.89
N CYS A 113 -14.96 -8.45 -12.49
CA CYS A 113 -14.55 -7.84 -13.75
C CYS A 113 -15.54 -8.15 -14.89
N GLU A 114 -16.01 -9.38 -14.98
CA GLU A 114 -17.01 -9.76 -15.99
C GLU A 114 -18.37 -9.06 -15.74
N ARG A 115 -18.77 -8.87 -14.46
CA ARG A 115 -19.96 -8.07 -14.12
C ARG A 115 -19.83 -6.63 -14.61
N LEU A 116 -18.70 -5.97 -14.34
CA LEU A 116 -18.44 -4.58 -14.75
C LEU A 116 -18.48 -4.42 -16.28
N LYS A 117 -17.93 -5.39 -17.04
CA LYS A 117 -18.01 -5.43 -18.51
C LYS A 117 -19.45 -5.59 -18.99
N ALA A 118 -20.20 -6.52 -18.40
CA ALA A 118 -21.61 -6.75 -18.76
C ALA A 118 -22.49 -5.51 -18.49
N GLU A 119 -22.14 -4.69 -17.51
CA GLU A 119 -22.79 -3.40 -17.23
C GLU A 119 -22.34 -2.26 -18.15
N GLY A 120 -21.41 -2.52 -19.09
CA GLY A 120 -20.96 -1.53 -20.08
C GLY A 120 -20.06 -0.44 -19.50
N LEU A 121 -19.31 -0.72 -18.40
CA LEU A 121 -18.48 0.27 -17.73
C LEU A 121 -17.08 0.42 -18.33
N GLU A 122 -16.71 -0.36 -19.36
CA GLU A 122 -15.36 -0.38 -19.93
C GLU A 122 -14.91 1.00 -20.43
N GLU A 123 -15.75 1.68 -21.22
CA GLU A 123 -15.43 3.00 -21.77
C GLU A 123 -15.26 4.04 -20.64
N TYR A 124 -16.16 4.01 -19.66
CA TYR A 124 -16.08 4.94 -18.52
C TYR A 124 -14.81 4.73 -17.70
N ILE A 125 -14.52 3.48 -17.33
CA ILE A 125 -13.32 3.13 -16.56
C ILE A 125 -12.06 3.52 -17.34
N HIS A 126 -11.99 3.19 -18.61
CA HIS A 126 -10.82 3.54 -19.43
C HIS A 126 -10.62 5.05 -19.53
N LYS A 127 -11.68 5.81 -19.77
CA LYS A 127 -11.61 7.27 -19.89
C LYS A 127 -11.22 7.95 -18.57
N THR A 128 -11.73 7.46 -17.45
CA THR A 128 -11.53 8.07 -16.13
C THR A 128 -10.19 7.68 -15.53
N THR A 129 -9.80 6.41 -15.66
CA THR A 129 -8.64 5.86 -14.95
C THR A 129 -7.45 5.52 -15.85
N GLY A 130 -7.64 5.48 -17.18
CA GLY A 130 -6.66 5.00 -18.15
C GLY A 130 -6.48 3.48 -18.14
N LEU A 131 -7.24 2.74 -17.33
CA LEU A 131 -7.08 1.30 -17.13
C LEU A 131 -8.13 0.50 -17.91
N ILE A 132 -7.83 -0.78 -18.11
CA ILE A 132 -8.80 -1.80 -18.52
C ILE A 132 -9.46 -2.42 -17.29
N ILE A 133 -10.57 -3.14 -17.45
CA ILE A 133 -11.17 -3.93 -16.38
C ILE A 133 -10.40 -5.24 -16.22
N ASP A 134 -9.64 -5.37 -15.13
CA ASP A 134 -8.85 -6.57 -14.82
C ASP A 134 -8.74 -6.78 -13.29
N PRO A 135 -8.75 -8.04 -12.80
CA PRO A 135 -8.50 -8.37 -11.40
C PRO A 135 -7.17 -7.88 -10.84
N TYR A 136 -6.26 -7.50 -11.71
CA TYR A 136 -4.95 -6.94 -11.37
C TYR A 136 -5.07 -5.74 -10.41
N PHE A 137 -6.04 -4.84 -10.66
CA PHE A 137 -6.18 -3.56 -9.98
C PHE A 137 -6.90 -3.65 -8.62
N SER A 138 -6.66 -2.67 -7.74
CA SER A 138 -7.04 -2.75 -6.32
C SER A 138 -8.56 -2.67 -6.07
N GLY A 139 -9.32 -1.91 -6.85
CA GLY A 139 -10.73 -1.61 -6.57
C GLY A 139 -11.60 -2.87 -6.46
N THR A 140 -11.42 -3.85 -7.35
CA THR A 140 -12.15 -5.13 -7.28
C THR A 140 -11.80 -5.94 -6.02
N LYS A 141 -10.55 -5.83 -5.53
CA LYS A 141 -10.11 -6.50 -4.31
C LYS A 141 -10.72 -5.85 -3.06
N MET A 142 -10.79 -4.52 -3.02
CA MET A 142 -11.46 -3.77 -1.95
C MET A 142 -12.95 -4.13 -1.87
N LYS A 143 -13.63 -4.18 -3.03
CA LYS A 143 -15.01 -4.67 -3.10
C LYS A 143 -15.14 -6.10 -2.58
N TRP A 144 -14.26 -6.99 -3.02
CA TRP A 144 -14.28 -8.38 -2.56
C TRP A 144 -14.13 -8.47 -1.02
N ILE A 145 -13.25 -7.68 -0.42
CA ILE A 145 -13.07 -7.61 1.03
C ILE A 145 -14.37 -7.14 1.72
N LEU A 146 -15.00 -6.08 1.20
CA LEU A 146 -16.28 -5.59 1.72
C LEU A 146 -17.36 -6.67 1.67
N ASP A 147 -17.42 -7.47 0.61
CA ASP A 147 -18.46 -8.46 0.42
C ASP A 147 -18.22 -9.74 1.22
N ASN A 148 -16.97 -10.15 1.42
CA ASN A 148 -16.60 -11.47 1.91
C ASN A 148 -15.97 -11.49 3.32
N VAL A 149 -15.51 -10.33 3.83
CA VAL A 149 -14.93 -10.22 5.18
C VAL A 149 -15.95 -9.55 6.10
N PRO A 150 -16.65 -10.29 6.99
CA PRO A 150 -17.74 -9.73 7.80
C PRO A 150 -17.34 -8.49 8.61
N LYS A 151 -16.11 -8.47 9.15
CA LYS A 151 -15.57 -7.34 9.91
C LYS A 151 -15.46 -6.07 9.07
N ALA A 152 -15.20 -6.17 7.76
CA ALA A 152 -15.08 -5.01 6.87
C ALA A 152 -16.38 -4.19 6.82
N LYS A 153 -17.53 -4.84 6.71
CA LYS A 153 -18.84 -4.16 6.70
C LYS A 153 -19.15 -3.44 8.02
N VAL A 154 -18.76 -4.04 9.13
CA VAL A 154 -18.95 -3.44 10.46
C VAL A 154 -18.09 -2.18 10.57
N LEU A 155 -16.80 -2.31 10.28
CA LEU A 155 -15.86 -1.19 10.36
C LEU A 155 -16.19 -0.06 9.38
N ALA A 156 -16.72 -0.39 8.18
CA ALA A 156 -17.16 0.62 7.23
C ALA A 156 -18.33 1.46 7.78
N LYS A 157 -19.31 0.83 8.47
CA LYS A 157 -20.41 1.53 9.13
C LYS A 157 -19.96 2.38 10.32
N GLU A 158 -18.90 1.97 10.99
CA GLU A 158 -18.29 2.66 12.12
C GLU A 158 -17.25 3.72 11.70
N HIS A 159 -17.03 3.93 10.38
CA HIS A 159 -16.01 4.84 9.83
C HIS A 159 -14.57 4.48 10.24
N ARG A 160 -14.32 3.23 10.60
CA ARG A 160 -13.04 2.71 11.07
C ARG A 160 -12.30 1.89 10.02
N LEU A 161 -12.95 1.47 8.94
CA LEU A 161 -12.30 0.73 7.86
C LEU A 161 -11.26 1.61 7.17
N ARG A 162 -10.08 1.06 6.93
CA ARG A 162 -9.06 1.66 6.08
C ARG A 162 -8.64 0.68 5.01
N PHE A 163 -8.55 1.16 3.78
CA PHE A 163 -7.93 0.46 2.65
C PHE A 163 -6.65 1.18 2.23
N GLY A 164 -5.69 0.43 1.74
CA GLY A 164 -4.49 0.98 1.12
C GLY A 164 -3.79 -0.01 0.24
N THR A 165 -2.93 0.51 -0.60
CA THR A 165 -1.84 -0.23 -1.22
C THR A 165 -0.67 -0.32 -0.23
N ILE A 166 0.40 -1.02 -0.57
CA ILE A 166 1.48 -1.29 0.39
C ILE A 166 2.20 -0.01 0.83
N ASP A 167 2.32 1.00 -0.04
CA ASP A 167 2.82 2.32 0.34
C ASP A 167 2.03 2.92 1.50
N THR A 168 0.70 2.96 1.38
CA THR A 168 -0.19 3.47 2.41
C THR A 168 -0.05 2.67 3.72
N TRP A 169 0.03 1.34 3.62
CA TRP A 169 0.20 0.48 4.79
C TRP A 169 1.51 0.76 5.52
N LEU A 170 2.62 0.89 4.79
CA LEU A 170 3.92 1.19 5.36
C LEU A 170 3.97 2.61 5.96
N ILE A 171 3.45 3.62 5.23
CA ILE A 171 3.39 5.00 5.75
C ILE A 171 2.57 5.04 7.04
N TYR A 172 1.36 4.48 7.02
CA TYR A 172 0.48 4.44 8.19
C TYR A 172 1.16 3.77 9.39
N SER A 173 1.81 2.64 9.17
CA SER A 173 2.50 1.89 10.23
C SER A 173 3.75 2.61 10.76
N LEU A 174 4.57 3.19 9.88
CA LEU A 174 5.80 3.90 10.27
C LEU A 174 5.54 5.24 10.94
N THR A 175 4.36 5.83 10.72
CA THR A 175 3.91 7.07 11.36
C THR A 175 2.94 6.83 12.53
N GLU A 176 2.79 5.57 12.99
CA GLU A 176 1.90 5.19 14.10
C GLU A 176 0.45 5.66 13.89
N GLY A 177 -0.01 5.69 12.63
CA GLY A 177 -1.36 6.09 12.24
C GLY A 177 -1.56 7.59 12.00
N GLU A 178 -0.56 8.42 12.20
CA GLU A 178 -0.67 9.88 12.00
C GLU A 178 -0.86 10.25 10.52
N SER A 179 -0.31 9.46 9.60
CA SER A 179 -0.39 9.73 8.16
C SER A 179 -1.12 8.62 7.42
N TYR A 180 -2.25 8.97 6.80
CA TYR A 180 -3.04 8.06 5.99
C TYR A 180 -3.13 8.61 4.56
N VAL A 181 -2.12 8.30 3.76
CA VAL A 181 -1.93 8.84 2.40
C VAL A 181 -1.49 7.76 1.42
N THR A 182 -1.72 8.00 0.13
CA THR A 182 -1.12 7.29 -1.00
C THR A 182 -0.67 8.30 -2.05
N ASP A 183 0.28 7.94 -2.90
CA ASP A 183 0.69 8.82 -3.99
C ASP A 183 -0.15 8.61 -5.26
N VAL A 184 -0.06 9.58 -6.19
CA VAL A 184 -0.78 9.52 -7.47
C VAL A 184 -0.45 8.27 -8.29
N THR A 185 0.77 7.71 -8.17
CA THR A 185 1.19 6.54 -8.95
C THR A 185 0.59 5.23 -8.42
N ASN A 186 0.39 5.10 -7.11
CA ASN A 186 -0.35 3.99 -6.50
C ASN A 186 -1.86 4.17 -6.68
N ALA A 187 -2.40 5.37 -6.42
CA ALA A 187 -3.82 5.67 -6.61
C ALA A 187 -4.29 5.37 -8.03
N SER A 188 -3.51 5.72 -9.05
CA SER A 188 -3.83 5.46 -10.46
C SER A 188 -3.94 3.97 -10.83
N ARG A 189 -3.50 3.05 -9.94
CA ARG A 189 -3.57 1.60 -10.16
C ARG A 189 -4.74 0.92 -9.45
N THR A 190 -5.74 1.70 -9.03
CA THR A 190 -6.86 1.16 -8.23
C THR A 190 -8.15 0.93 -9.02
N MET A 191 -8.32 1.48 -10.21
CA MET A 191 -9.60 1.67 -10.93
C MET A 191 -10.60 2.59 -10.19
N LEU A 192 -10.15 3.33 -9.18
CA LEU A 192 -10.97 4.24 -8.39
C LEU A 192 -10.57 5.71 -8.57
N PHE A 193 -9.41 5.95 -9.18
CA PHE A 193 -8.78 7.26 -9.27
C PHE A 193 -9.00 7.91 -10.63
N ASP A 194 -9.57 9.13 -10.64
CA ASP A 194 -9.70 9.95 -11.83
C ASP A 194 -8.37 10.64 -12.13
N ILE A 195 -7.68 10.18 -13.17
CA ILE A 195 -6.35 10.69 -13.55
C ILE A 195 -6.36 12.11 -14.12
N GLN A 196 -7.53 12.67 -14.42
CA GLN A 196 -7.69 14.04 -14.90
C GLN A 196 -7.94 15.01 -13.74
N LYS A 197 -8.73 14.58 -12.74
CA LYS A 197 -9.03 15.38 -11.55
C LYS A 197 -8.00 15.21 -10.44
N LEU A 198 -7.18 14.16 -10.52
CA LEU A 198 -6.21 13.75 -9.50
C LEU A 198 -6.86 13.49 -8.13
N ASP A 199 -8.04 12.86 -8.17
CA ASP A 199 -8.79 12.47 -6.97
C ASP A 199 -9.59 11.18 -7.20
N TRP A 200 -10.14 10.61 -6.13
CA TRP A 200 -11.02 9.45 -6.18
C TRP A 200 -12.30 9.76 -6.97
N ASP A 201 -12.71 8.86 -7.87
CA ASP A 201 -13.90 9.03 -8.69
C ASP A 201 -15.16 8.53 -7.96
N GLU A 202 -16.06 9.44 -7.62
CA GLU A 202 -17.30 9.15 -6.87
C GLU A 202 -18.18 8.09 -7.55
N LYS A 203 -18.23 8.06 -8.88
CA LYS A 203 -19.01 7.04 -9.59
C LYS A 203 -18.41 5.66 -9.39
N MET A 204 -17.08 5.53 -9.47
CA MET A 204 -16.41 4.25 -9.23
C MET A 204 -16.53 3.83 -7.76
N LEU A 205 -16.42 4.76 -6.82
CA LEU A 205 -16.67 4.45 -5.41
C LEU A 205 -18.07 3.87 -5.19
N ASN A 206 -19.09 4.47 -5.81
CA ASN A 206 -20.46 3.97 -5.74
C ASN A 206 -20.63 2.61 -6.42
N VAL A 207 -20.04 2.38 -7.59
CA VAL A 207 -20.06 1.09 -8.32
C VAL A 207 -19.48 -0.04 -7.50
N PHE A 208 -18.38 0.22 -6.79
CA PHE A 208 -17.74 -0.77 -5.91
C PHE A 208 -18.31 -0.79 -4.49
N GLY A 209 -19.14 0.19 -4.11
CA GLY A 209 -19.66 0.33 -2.75
C GLY A 209 -18.60 0.66 -1.71
N ILE A 210 -17.53 1.35 -2.11
CA ILE A 210 -16.41 1.71 -1.24
C ILE A 210 -16.67 3.08 -0.62
N PRO A 211 -16.73 3.20 0.72
CA PRO A 211 -16.85 4.49 1.38
C PRO A 211 -15.61 5.36 1.12
N ARG A 212 -15.83 6.65 0.81
CA ARG A 212 -14.74 7.60 0.54
C ARG A 212 -13.75 7.71 1.71
N ASP A 213 -14.25 7.68 2.94
CA ASP A 213 -13.45 7.79 4.16
C ASP A 213 -12.64 6.51 4.49
N ALA A 214 -12.92 5.42 3.79
CA ALA A 214 -12.10 4.21 3.84
C ALA A 214 -10.87 4.26 2.91
N LEU A 215 -10.69 5.34 2.14
CA LEU A 215 -9.57 5.54 1.23
C LEU A 215 -8.61 6.64 1.71
N PRO A 216 -7.29 6.50 1.47
CA PRO A 216 -6.30 7.48 1.88
C PRO A 216 -6.45 8.80 1.11
N LYS A 217 -5.90 9.86 1.66
CA LYS A 217 -5.69 11.10 0.92
C LYS A 217 -4.64 10.88 -0.17
N VAL A 218 -4.91 11.35 -1.38
CA VAL A 218 -3.93 11.30 -2.48
C VAL A 218 -2.99 12.50 -2.38
N VAL A 219 -1.69 12.24 -2.53
CA VAL A 219 -0.63 13.25 -2.46
C VAL A 219 0.34 13.09 -3.63
N ASP A 220 1.22 14.06 -3.82
CA ASP A 220 2.30 13.98 -4.79
C ASP A 220 3.30 12.86 -4.41
N SER A 221 3.94 12.25 -5.41
CA SER A 221 4.94 11.19 -5.21
C SER A 221 6.25 11.70 -4.57
N SER A 222 6.46 13.01 -4.56
CA SER A 222 7.62 13.66 -3.94
C SER A 222 7.17 14.71 -2.96
N GLY A 223 7.52 14.53 -1.68
CA GLY A 223 7.16 15.43 -0.59
C GLY A 223 7.24 14.73 0.76
N VAL A 224 7.22 15.52 1.81
CA VAL A 224 7.17 14.98 3.18
C VAL A 224 5.72 14.67 3.52
N VAL A 225 5.42 13.41 3.77
CA VAL A 225 4.06 12.92 4.08
C VAL A 225 3.86 12.58 5.56
N GLY A 226 4.92 12.54 6.33
CA GLY A 226 4.88 12.26 7.78
C GLY A 226 6.26 12.14 8.38
N MET A 227 6.32 11.98 9.69
CA MET A 227 7.54 11.70 10.44
C MET A 227 7.55 10.24 10.86
N CYS A 228 8.65 9.54 10.60
CA CYS A 228 8.79 8.16 11.05
C CYS A 228 9.14 8.15 12.55
N LEU A 229 8.23 7.65 13.36
CA LEU A 229 8.41 7.56 14.82
C LEU A 229 9.08 6.24 15.22
N SER A 230 8.98 5.21 14.40
CA SER A 230 9.51 3.86 14.70
C SER A 230 11.03 3.73 14.57
N LEU A 231 11.76 4.71 14.02
CA LEU A 231 13.23 4.67 13.94
C LEU A 231 13.91 4.76 15.31
N ILE A 232 13.23 5.23 16.33
CA ILE A 232 13.78 5.33 17.71
C ILE A 232 14.00 3.95 18.32
N HIS A 233 13.36 2.91 17.79
CA HIS A 233 13.45 1.52 18.27
C HIS A 233 14.21 0.58 17.32
N ILE A 234 14.91 1.13 16.32
CA ILE A 234 15.73 0.34 15.38
C ILE A 234 17.11 0.05 15.94
#